data_7d92c043aa99af628e091d602358498c
#
_entry.id   7d92c043aa99af628e091d602358498c
#
_cell.length_a   1.000
_cell.length_b   1.000
_cell.length_c   1.000
_cell.angle_alpha   90.00
_cell.angle_beta   90.00
_cell.angle_gamma   90.00
#
_symmetry.space_group_name_H-M   'P 1'
#
loop_
_entity.id
_entity.type
_entity.pdbx_description
1 polymer ?
#
loop_
_entity_poly.entity_id
_entity_poly.type
_entity_poly.pdbx_seq_one_letter_code
_entity_poly.pdbx_strand_id
1 'polypeptide(L)'
;MTVLIDSWAWIEFFQGSEAGKVVKGYIDDDQDIIISTINLAEVYRWILRYYNEKTAEEKRLAMKERCILIDVDEEIAVNAAKIKHNLKWGLGDSIVYATAKREGSKVVTGDSDFKGVEDVIFLS
;
A
#
# COMPACT_ATOMS: atom_id res chain seq x y z
N MET A 1 -15.24 -6.85 2.75
CA MET A 1 -14.30 -6.66 1.60
C MET A 1 -12.90 -6.39 2.16
N THR A 2 -11.89 -6.99 1.56
CA THR A 2 -10.50 -6.74 1.93
C THR A 2 -9.88 -5.77 0.94
N VAL A 3 -9.14 -4.79 1.43
CA VAL A 3 -8.41 -3.84 0.58
C VAL A 3 -6.93 -3.83 0.97
N LEU A 4 -6.08 -3.57 -0.02
CA LEU A 4 -4.68 -3.27 0.20
C LEU A 4 -4.52 -1.75 0.11
N ILE A 5 -4.07 -1.12 1.18
CA ILE A 5 -3.81 0.32 1.18
C ILE A 5 -2.36 0.54 0.78
N ASP A 6 -2.16 1.18 -0.37
CA ASP A 6 -0.84 1.44 -0.93
C ASP A 6 -0.09 2.51 -0.13
N SER A 7 1.22 2.56 -0.30
CA SER A 7 2.10 3.52 0.38
C SER A 7 1.66 4.96 0.18
N TRP A 8 1.28 5.34 -1.06
CA TRP A 8 0.77 6.67 -1.37
C TRP A 8 -0.40 7.04 -0.45
N ALA A 9 -1.35 6.12 -0.29
CA ALA A 9 -2.55 6.35 0.51
C ALA A 9 -2.22 6.46 2.01
N TRP A 10 -1.32 5.63 2.52
CA TRP A 10 -0.87 5.73 3.92
C TRP A 10 -0.21 7.07 4.20
N ILE A 11 0.64 7.55 3.29
CA ILE A 11 1.31 8.84 3.42
C ILE A 11 0.29 9.97 3.47
N GLU A 12 -0.70 9.95 2.57
CA GLU A 12 -1.77 10.94 2.57
C GLU A 12 -2.59 10.90 3.87
N PHE A 13 -2.86 9.71 4.38
CA PHE A 13 -3.53 9.56 5.66
C PHE A 13 -2.74 10.20 6.80
N PHE A 14 -1.44 9.93 6.87
CA PHE A 14 -0.60 10.49 7.93
C PHE A 14 -0.43 12.00 7.81
N GLN A 15 -0.55 12.56 6.61
CA GLN A 15 -0.52 14.00 6.38
C GLN A 15 -1.86 14.70 6.63
N GLY A 16 -2.94 13.95 6.75
CA GLY A 16 -4.27 14.52 6.95
C GLY A 16 -4.82 15.28 5.75
N SER A 17 -4.40 14.91 4.54
CA SER A 17 -4.88 15.52 3.30
C SER A 17 -6.35 15.15 3.03
N GLU A 18 -6.97 15.76 2.00
CA GLU A 18 -8.32 15.39 1.59
C GLU A 18 -8.39 13.93 1.17
N ALA A 19 -7.42 13.45 0.40
CA ALA A 19 -7.32 12.02 0.05
C ALA A 19 -7.12 11.17 1.31
N GLY A 20 -6.33 11.64 2.26
CA GLY A 20 -6.10 10.99 3.54
C GLY A 20 -7.36 10.78 4.36
N LYS A 21 -8.31 11.71 4.27
CA LYS A 21 -9.62 11.56 4.93
C LYS A 21 -10.43 10.41 4.34
N VAL A 22 -10.34 10.21 3.04
CA VAL A 22 -10.99 9.07 2.37
C VAL A 22 -10.34 7.76 2.84
N VAL A 23 -9.01 7.73 2.91
CA VAL A 23 -8.26 6.57 3.42
C VAL A 23 -8.64 6.26 4.86
N LYS A 24 -8.80 7.30 5.69
CA LYS A 24 -9.24 7.15 7.08
C LYS A 24 -10.56 6.38 7.18
N GLY A 25 -11.46 6.60 6.23
CA GLY A 25 -12.72 5.86 6.19
C GLY A 25 -12.51 4.34 6.08
N TYR A 26 -11.55 3.89 5.29
CA TYR A 26 -11.19 2.48 5.22
C TYR A 26 -10.55 1.97 6.51
N ILE A 27 -9.68 2.78 7.10
CA ILE A 27 -8.95 2.40 8.33
C ILE A 27 -9.91 2.25 9.50
N ASP A 28 -10.90 3.14 9.60
CA ASP A 28 -11.87 3.15 10.70
C ASP A 28 -13.00 2.13 10.52
N ASP A 29 -13.13 1.54 9.35
CA ASP A 29 -14.15 0.53 9.06
C ASP A 29 -13.72 -0.85 9.59
N ASP A 30 -14.67 -1.78 9.69
CA ASP A 30 -14.43 -3.12 10.21
C ASP A 30 -13.74 -4.07 9.22
N GLN A 31 -13.61 -3.67 7.95
CA GLN A 31 -13.02 -4.52 6.93
C GLN A 31 -11.55 -4.82 7.20
N ASP A 32 -11.10 -5.96 6.71
CA ASP A 32 -9.69 -6.30 6.76
C ASP A 32 -8.89 -5.40 5.82
N ILE A 33 -7.74 -4.95 6.31
CA ILE A 33 -6.76 -4.20 5.51
C ILE A 33 -5.49 -5.02 5.45
N ILE A 34 -4.97 -5.22 4.26
CA ILE A 34 -3.66 -5.82 4.08
C ILE A 34 -2.67 -4.76 3.58
N ILE A 35 -1.40 -4.98 3.88
CA ILE A 35 -0.28 -4.22 3.32
C ILE A 35 0.84 -5.19 2.99
N SER A 36 1.60 -4.84 1.95
CA SER A 36 2.84 -5.55 1.65
C SER A 36 3.97 -5.03 2.53
N THR A 37 4.95 -5.87 2.82
CA THR A 37 6.18 -5.41 3.49
C THR A 37 6.90 -4.34 2.68
N ILE A 38 6.72 -4.27 1.34
CA ILE A 38 7.26 -3.18 0.54
C ILE A 38 6.58 -1.84 0.88
N ASN A 39 5.28 -1.86 1.16
CA ASN A 39 4.57 -0.65 1.60
C ASN A 39 5.13 -0.14 2.92
N LEU A 40 5.37 -1.05 3.84
CA LEU A 40 5.96 -0.69 5.12
C LEU A 40 7.33 -0.04 4.93
N ALA A 41 8.17 -0.60 4.07
CA ALA A 41 9.49 -0.05 3.77
C ALA A 41 9.39 1.35 3.16
N GLU A 42 8.49 1.56 2.21
CA GLU A 42 8.31 2.84 1.54
C GLU A 42 7.79 3.92 2.48
N VAL A 43 6.79 3.59 3.29
CA VAL A 43 6.23 4.53 4.26
C VAL A 43 7.26 4.87 5.34
N TYR A 44 7.95 3.86 5.87
CA TYR A 44 8.99 4.05 6.88
C TYR A 44 10.08 4.99 6.38
N ARG A 45 10.58 4.75 5.16
CA ARG A 45 11.61 5.59 4.54
C ARG A 45 11.13 7.02 4.36
N TRP A 46 9.88 7.23 3.92
CA TRP A 46 9.31 8.55 3.75
C TRP A 46 9.29 9.32 5.09
N ILE A 47 8.89 8.63 6.19
CA ILE A 47 8.86 9.26 7.51
C ILE A 47 10.26 9.59 8.01
N LEU A 48 11.24 8.71 7.78
CA LEU A 48 12.64 8.99 8.11
C LEU A 48 13.13 10.25 7.41
N ARG A 49 12.77 10.42 6.14
CA ARG A 49 13.21 11.57 5.34
C ARG A 49 12.61 12.88 5.82
N TYR A 50 11.34 12.91 6.15
CA TYR A 50 10.62 14.16 6.44
C TYR A 50 10.38 14.41 7.92
N TYR A 51 10.60 13.43 8.78
CA TYR A 51 10.41 13.52 10.22
C TYR A 51 11.60 12.91 10.94
N ASN A 52 11.42 11.76 11.62
CA ASN A 52 12.46 11.12 12.41
C ASN A 52 12.15 9.64 12.64
N GLU A 53 13.13 8.93 13.21
CA GLU A 53 12.99 7.50 13.48
C GLU A 53 11.91 7.20 14.53
N LYS A 54 11.79 8.03 15.56
CA LYS A 54 10.76 7.83 16.58
C LYS A 54 9.38 7.84 15.97
N THR A 55 9.08 8.80 15.10
CA THR A 55 7.80 8.88 14.39
C THR A 55 7.62 7.67 13.46
N ALA A 56 8.68 7.27 12.75
CA ALA A 56 8.63 6.09 11.89
C ALA A 56 8.26 4.83 12.67
N GLU A 57 8.84 4.63 13.85
CA GLU A 57 8.51 3.48 14.70
C GLU A 57 7.09 3.53 15.22
N GLU A 58 6.59 4.69 15.60
CA GLU A 58 5.20 4.86 16.04
C GLU A 58 4.22 4.47 14.92
N LYS A 59 4.48 4.95 13.71
CA LYS A 59 3.60 4.66 12.56
C LYS A 59 3.71 3.21 12.10
N ARG A 60 4.90 2.63 12.17
CA ARG A 60 5.09 1.20 11.87
C ARG A 60 4.23 0.33 12.78
N LEU A 61 4.25 0.62 14.07
CA LEU A 61 3.45 -0.14 15.04
C LEU A 61 1.95 0.05 14.80
N ALA A 62 1.52 1.27 14.49
CA ALA A 62 0.12 1.56 14.19
C ALA A 62 -0.36 0.80 12.94
N MET A 63 0.44 0.78 11.89
CA MET A 63 0.13 0.04 10.67
C MET A 63 0.06 -1.46 10.94
N LYS A 64 1.03 -2.00 11.67
CA LYS A 64 1.09 -3.42 12.01
C LYS A 64 -0.11 -3.85 12.86
N GLU A 65 -0.54 -3.01 13.79
CA GLU A 65 -1.69 -3.30 14.64
C GLU A 65 -3.00 -3.35 13.84
N ARG A 66 -3.16 -2.44 12.89
CA ARG A 66 -4.39 -2.34 12.10
C ARG A 66 -4.46 -3.32 10.95
N CYS A 67 -3.32 -3.71 10.37
CA CYS A 67 -3.27 -4.43 9.11
C CYS A 67 -2.76 -5.85 9.25
N ILE A 68 -3.11 -6.67 8.25
CA ILE A 68 -2.47 -7.95 8.03
C ILE A 68 -1.27 -7.68 7.12
N LEU A 69 -0.07 -7.93 7.64
CA LEU A 69 1.17 -7.70 6.92
C LEU A 69 1.50 -8.92 6.06
N ILE A 70 1.64 -8.71 4.76
CA ILE A 70 1.93 -9.77 3.78
C ILE A 70 3.39 -9.64 3.35
N ASP A 71 4.19 -10.67 3.64
CA ASP A 71 5.59 -10.69 3.23
C ASP A 71 5.71 -10.89 1.72
N VAL A 72 6.73 -10.27 1.13
CA VAL A 72 7.08 -10.50 -0.28
C VAL A 72 7.77 -11.86 -0.38
N ASP A 73 7.01 -12.89 -0.62
CA ASP A 73 7.52 -14.26 -0.77
C ASP A 73 7.90 -14.56 -2.23
N GLU A 74 8.35 -15.80 -2.47
CA GLU A 74 8.78 -16.21 -3.80
C GLU A 74 7.67 -16.09 -4.84
N GLU A 75 6.46 -16.51 -4.51
CA GLU A 75 5.33 -16.44 -5.43
C GLU A 75 5.01 -14.99 -5.83
N ILE A 76 4.94 -14.10 -4.86
CA ILE A 76 4.70 -12.67 -5.12
C ILE A 76 5.84 -12.09 -5.95
N ALA A 77 7.09 -12.44 -5.63
CA ALA A 77 8.26 -11.93 -6.35
C ALA A 77 8.22 -12.34 -7.83
N VAL A 78 7.93 -13.59 -8.12
CA VAL A 78 7.84 -14.08 -9.50
C VAL A 78 6.68 -13.42 -10.26
N ASN A 79 5.51 -13.34 -9.63
CA ASN A 79 4.35 -12.69 -10.25
C ASN A 79 4.61 -11.20 -10.50
N ALA A 80 5.26 -10.53 -9.57
CA ALA A 80 5.64 -9.12 -9.74
C ALA A 80 6.61 -8.94 -10.92
N ALA A 81 7.55 -9.85 -11.09
CA ALA A 81 8.48 -9.82 -12.24
C ALA A 81 7.73 -9.91 -13.56
N LYS A 82 6.73 -10.78 -13.64
CA LYS A 82 5.89 -10.93 -14.84
C LYS A 82 5.09 -9.66 -15.12
N ILE A 83 4.48 -9.07 -14.09
CA ILE A 83 3.73 -7.83 -14.22
C ILE A 83 4.63 -6.70 -14.71
N LYS A 84 5.79 -6.53 -14.11
CA LYS A 84 6.76 -5.53 -14.52
C LYS A 84 7.19 -5.71 -15.96
N HIS A 85 7.47 -6.94 -16.36
CA HIS A 85 7.90 -7.25 -17.73
C HIS A 85 6.81 -6.91 -18.74
N ASN A 86 5.57 -7.27 -18.47
CA ASN A 86 4.44 -7.10 -19.40
C ASN A 86 3.91 -5.67 -19.44
N LEU A 87 3.85 -4.98 -18.29
CA LEU A 87 3.22 -3.66 -18.19
C LEU A 87 4.24 -2.52 -18.08
N LYS A 88 5.52 -2.82 -17.99
CA LYS A 88 6.59 -1.81 -17.85
C LYS A 88 6.46 -0.95 -16.59
N TRP A 89 5.91 -1.52 -15.54
CA TRP A 89 5.74 -0.82 -14.26
C TRP A 89 7.03 -0.80 -13.44
N GLY A 90 7.08 0.06 -12.41
CA GLY A 90 8.10 -0.02 -11.38
C GLY A 90 7.98 -1.32 -10.58
N LEU A 91 9.09 -1.78 -10.01
CA LEU A 91 9.09 -3.04 -9.25
C LEU A 91 8.21 -2.96 -8.01
N GLY A 92 8.25 -1.84 -7.28
CA GLY A 92 7.41 -1.64 -6.09
C GLY A 92 5.92 -1.76 -6.40
N ASP A 93 5.45 -1.07 -7.44
CA ASP A 93 4.05 -1.14 -7.87
C ASP A 93 3.66 -2.54 -8.31
N SER A 94 4.56 -3.24 -9.00
CA SER A 94 4.33 -4.61 -9.44
C SER A 94 4.18 -5.56 -8.26
N ILE A 95 4.99 -5.39 -7.22
CA ILE A 95 4.91 -6.19 -5.98
C ILE A 95 3.58 -5.93 -5.26
N VAL A 96 3.17 -4.69 -5.15
CA VAL A 96 1.90 -4.30 -4.51
C VAL A 96 0.72 -4.94 -5.25
N TYR A 97 0.71 -4.81 -6.57
CA TYR A 97 -0.38 -5.35 -7.38
C TYR A 97 -0.42 -6.89 -7.33
N ALA A 98 0.74 -7.54 -7.40
CA ALA A 98 0.82 -9.00 -7.27
C ALA A 98 0.31 -9.48 -5.91
N THR A 99 0.63 -8.75 -4.84
CA THR A 99 0.15 -9.06 -3.50
C THR A 99 -1.37 -8.95 -3.42
N ALA A 100 -1.93 -7.86 -3.92
CA ALA A 100 -3.38 -7.65 -3.91
C ALA A 100 -4.11 -8.73 -4.71
N LYS A 101 -3.60 -9.07 -5.89
CA LYS A 101 -4.20 -10.12 -6.74
C LYS A 101 -4.23 -11.47 -6.04
N ARG A 102 -3.11 -11.87 -5.43
CA ARG A 102 -3.06 -13.14 -4.72
C ARG A 102 -4.07 -13.19 -3.57
N GLU A 103 -4.25 -12.08 -2.86
CA GLU A 103 -5.12 -12.00 -1.69
C GLU A 103 -6.58 -11.65 -2.06
N GLY A 104 -6.89 -11.53 -3.34
CA GLY A 104 -8.24 -11.20 -3.78
C GLY A 104 -8.70 -9.82 -3.34
N SER A 105 -7.77 -8.88 -3.22
CA SER A 105 -8.03 -7.53 -2.70
C SER A 105 -7.91 -6.48 -3.79
N LYS A 106 -8.58 -5.35 -3.59
CA LYS A 106 -8.39 -4.17 -4.45
C LYS A 106 -7.33 -3.27 -3.82
N VAL A 107 -6.57 -2.59 -4.67
CA VAL A 107 -5.56 -1.61 -4.22
C VAL A 107 -6.21 -0.25 -4.07
N VAL A 108 -6.05 0.38 -2.91
CA VAL A 108 -6.49 1.75 -2.65
C VAL A 108 -5.27 2.65 -2.81
N THR A 109 -5.26 3.50 -3.82
CA THR A 109 -4.13 4.37 -4.12
C THR A 109 -4.56 5.57 -4.96
N GLY A 110 -3.77 6.63 -4.93
CA GLY A 110 -3.89 7.77 -5.85
C GLY A 110 -2.64 7.95 -6.71
N ASP A 111 -1.72 6.96 -6.67
CA ASP A 111 -0.54 6.99 -7.54
C ASP A 111 -0.99 6.85 -8.99
N SER A 112 -0.59 7.81 -9.84
CA SER A 112 -1.00 7.87 -11.24
C SER A 112 -0.66 6.61 -12.04
N ASP A 113 0.35 5.84 -11.61
CA ASP A 113 0.73 4.60 -12.27
C ASP A 113 -0.38 3.54 -12.20
N PHE A 114 -1.28 3.65 -11.23
CA PHE A 114 -2.41 2.74 -11.07
C PHE A 114 -3.71 3.25 -11.70
N LYS A 115 -3.71 4.42 -12.32
CA LYS A 115 -4.93 5.01 -12.88
C LYS A 115 -5.47 4.15 -14.03
N GLY A 116 -6.74 3.79 -13.94
CA GLY A 116 -7.41 2.98 -14.96
C GLY A 116 -7.09 1.49 -14.90
N VAL A 117 -6.37 1.05 -13.88
CA VAL A 117 -6.00 -0.36 -13.72
C VAL A 117 -7.14 -1.12 -13.05
N GLU A 118 -7.39 -2.35 -13.49
CA GLU A 118 -8.41 -3.23 -12.92
C GLU A 118 -8.10 -3.53 -11.44
N ASP A 119 -9.15 -3.68 -10.64
CA ASP A 119 -9.07 -3.98 -9.20
C ASP A 119 -8.31 -2.91 -8.39
N VAL A 120 -8.42 -1.67 -8.83
CA VAL A 120 -7.86 -0.51 -8.13
C VAL A 120 -8.99 0.46 -7.78
N ILE A 121 -9.00 0.91 -6.54
CA ILE A 121 -9.85 2.03 -6.09
C ILE A 121 -8.95 3.26 -6.14
N PHE A 122 -9.12 4.05 -7.20
CA PHE A 122 -8.25 5.19 -7.43
C PHE A 122 -8.77 6.45 -6.72
N LEU A 123 -7.90 7.08 -5.95
CA LEU A 123 -8.21 8.32 -5.21
C LEU A 123 -7.65 9.51 -6.00
N SER A 124 -8.53 10.34 -6.48
CA SER A 124 -8.16 11.53 -7.26
C SER A 124 -7.99 12.77 -6.40
#